data_7e50e2f19a8c7a28baa85358b33c4b16
#
_entry.id   7e50e2f19a8c7a28baa85358b33c4b16
#
_cell.length_a   1.000
_cell.length_b   1.000
_cell.length_c   1.000
_cell.angle_alpha   90.00
_cell.angle_beta   90.00
_cell.angle_gamma   90.00
#
_symmetry.space_group_name_H-M   'P 1'
#
loop_
_entity.id
_entity.type
_entity.pdbx_description
1 polymer ?
#
loop_
_entity_poly.entity_id
_entity_poly.type
_entity_poly.pdbx_seq_one_letter_code
_entity_poly.pdbx_strand_id
1 'polypeptide(L)'
;MYDLIVRRNKKNKLKIFINVLLLLLCIFAIRSCIVNKDKNNMNAYPNAIQVASQDFDVQIQAINNKEKEETIKNTRITTSQQVDNILNIYKNTGEKRVFLTFDDGPSKTVTPLILDLLKKENIKATFFLLGSRVEYNPDLVKRAYDEGHYIANHGYSHQYSSIYSSIDSILDEYNKTEQCIQKALGDSNYHSNLFRYPGGSNGGKYNKLKQEAKEVLKQNQIAYLDWNALSNDAAGAKTKEELINNIKTTVGGKSSVVILMHDASDKILTYETLPDVISFLREQGYKFETIYDII
;
A
#
# COMPACT_ATOMS: atom_id res chain seq x y z
N MET A 1 -9.12 12.88 23.76
CA MET A 1 -9.60 11.86 22.80
C MET A 1 -8.66 10.65 22.76
N TYR A 2 -7.33 10.83 22.64
CA TYR A 2 -6.33 9.74 22.61
C TYR A 2 -6.41 8.78 23.82
N ASP A 3 -6.59 9.31 25.02
CA ASP A 3 -6.67 8.52 26.26
C ASP A 3 -7.91 7.61 26.34
N LEU A 4 -9.01 7.99 25.69
CA LEU A 4 -10.25 7.19 25.61
C LEU A 4 -10.09 6.00 24.65
N ILE A 5 -9.36 6.19 23.54
CA ILE A 5 -9.08 5.12 22.55
C ILE A 5 -8.14 4.08 23.13
N VAL A 6 -7.07 4.51 23.84
CA VAL A 6 -6.13 3.61 24.50
C VAL A 6 -6.81 2.79 25.59
N ARG A 7 -7.71 3.39 26.39
CA ARG A 7 -8.49 2.69 27.42
C ARG A 7 -9.51 1.73 26.83
N ARG A 8 -10.12 2.06 25.68
CA ARG A 8 -11.05 1.18 24.97
C ARG A 8 -10.36 -0.04 24.38
N ASN A 9 -9.16 0.14 23.79
CA ASN A 9 -8.32 -0.96 23.29
C ASN A 9 -7.84 -1.89 24.42
N LYS A 10 -7.42 -1.35 25.57
CA LYS A 10 -7.07 -2.18 26.74
C LYS A 10 -8.26 -2.98 27.26
N LYS A 11 -9.46 -2.39 27.32
CA LYS A 11 -10.69 -3.10 27.73
C LYS A 11 -11.08 -4.21 26.74
N ASN A 12 -10.91 -4.00 25.43
CA ASN A 12 -11.20 -5.02 24.43
C ASN A 12 -10.18 -6.16 24.47
N LYS A 13 -8.88 -5.87 24.58
CA LYS A 13 -7.85 -6.90 24.79
C LYS A 13 -8.09 -7.72 26.06
N LEU A 14 -8.50 -7.07 27.15
CA LEU A 14 -8.84 -7.78 28.38
C LEU A 14 -10.09 -8.66 28.23
N LYS A 15 -11.13 -8.22 27.50
CA LYS A 15 -12.32 -9.05 27.21
C LYS A 15 -11.97 -10.26 26.36
N ILE A 16 -11.14 -10.10 25.34
CA ILE A 16 -10.69 -11.21 24.47
C ILE A 16 -9.87 -12.19 25.30
N PHE A 17 -8.94 -11.71 26.13
CA PHE A 17 -8.15 -12.55 27.02
C PHE A 17 -9.01 -13.35 28.00
N ILE A 18 -10.02 -12.72 28.59
CA ILE A 18 -10.97 -13.39 29.52
C ILE A 18 -11.78 -14.45 28.77
N ASN A 19 -12.27 -14.18 27.55
CA ASN A 19 -13.04 -15.14 26.77
C ASN A 19 -12.19 -16.33 26.34
N VAL A 20 -10.92 -16.12 25.97
CA VAL A 20 -9.98 -17.21 25.63
C VAL A 20 -9.68 -18.04 26.88
N LEU A 21 -9.48 -17.41 28.03
CA LEU A 21 -9.24 -18.11 29.29
C LEU A 21 -10.46 -18.93 29.72
N LEU A 22 -11.67 -18.40 29.60
CA LEU A 22 -12.91 -19.13 29.86
C LEU A 22 -13.09 -20.34 28.93
N LEU A 23 -12.76 -20.19 27.66
CA LEU A 23 -12.81 -21.28 26.69
C LEU A 23 -11.79 -22.38 27.03
N LEU A 24 -10.57 -22.03 27.40
CA LEU A 24 -9.55 -22.97 27.87
C LEU A 24 -9.99 -23.71 29.13
N LEU A 25 -10.64 -23.02 30.07
CA LEU A 25 -11.20 -23.64 31.29
C LEU A 25 -12.35 -24.59 30.95
N CYS A 26 -13.21 -24.25 29.98
CA CYS A 26 -14.25 -25.15 29.48
C CYS A 26 -13.67 -26.42 28.82
N ILE A 27 -12.64 -26.28 28.00
CA ILE A 27 -11.94 -27.43 27.38
C ILE A 27 -11.28 -28.28 28.44
N PHE A 28 -10.68 -27.69 29.46
CA PHE A 28 -10.09 -28.43 30.58
C PHE A 28 -11.14 -29.13 31.43
N ALA A 29 -12.30 -28.50 31.71
CA ALA A 29 -13.43 -29.12 32.41
C ALA A 29 -14.04 -30.30 31.61
N ILE A 30 -14.21 -30.14 30.29
CA ILE A 30 -14.67 -31.20 29.40
C ILE A 30 -13.67 -32.37 29.41
N ARG A 31 -12.36 -32.07 29.32
CA ARG A 31 -11.31 -33.09 29.42
C ARG A 31 -11.34 -33.84 30.77
N SER A 32 -11.52 -33.09 31.86
CA SER A 32 -11.61 -33.67 33.19
C SER A 32 -12.87 -34.55 33.38
N CYS A 33 -14.00 -34.12 32.79
CA CYS A 33 -15.25 -34.95 32.81
C CYS A 33 -15.15 -36.19 31.95
N ILE A 34 -14.48 -36.16 30.80
CA ILE A 34 -14.26 -37.30 29.92
C ILE A 34 -13.30 -38.30 30.56
N VAL A 35 -12.23 -37.84 31.18
CA VAL A 35 -11.23 -38.67 31.85
C VAL A 35 -11.80 -39.36 33.10
N ASN A 36 -12.78 -38.74 33.78
CA ASN A 36 -13.42 -39.33 34.95
C ASN A 36 -14.57 -40.29 34.64
N LYS A 37 -15.11 -40.32 33.42
CA LYS A 37 -16.30 -41.12 33.09
C LYS A 37 -16.01 -42.44 32.41
N ASP A 38 -14.85 -42.62 31.77
CA ASP A 38 -14.54 -43.85 31.05
C ASP A 38 -13.05 -44.24 31.08
N LYS A 39 -12.63 -44.95 32.11
CA LYS A 39 -11.33 -45.67 32.12
C LYS A 39 -11.26 -46.86 31.12
N ASN A 40 -12.35 -47.19 30.44
CA ASN A 40 -12.43 -48.38 29.60
C ASN A 40 -12.63 -48.16 28.10
N ASN A 41 -12.63 -46.94 27.60
CA ASN A 41 -12.82 -46.70 26.17
C ASN A 41 -11.96 -45.51 25.63
N MET A 42 -10.64 -45.62 25.70
CA MET A 42 -9.70 -44.61 25.26
C MET A 42 -9.51 -44.49 23.74
N ASN A 43 -10.15 -45.33 22.94
CA ASN A 43 -9.96 -45.40 21.48
C ASN A 43 -11.05 -44.71 20.66
N ALA A 44 -12.05 -44.05 21.27
CA ALA A 44 -13.21 -43.55 20.53
C ALA A 44 -13.16 -42.07 20.09
N TYR A 45 -12.21 -41.21 20.56
CA TYR A 45 -12.27 -39.76 20.35
C TYR A 45 -11.00 -39.04 19.87
N PRO A 46 -10.02 -39.66 19.17
CA PRO A 46 -8.87 -38.92 18.66
C PRO A 46 -9.28 -37.91 17.55
N ASN A 47 -10.26 -38.26 16.71
CA ASN A 47 -10.69 -37.41 15.58
C ASN A 47 -11.47 -36.16 16.02
N ALA A 48 -12.28 -36.21 17.08
CA ALA A 48 -13.06 -35.06 17.52
C ALA A 48 -12.19 -33.96 18.13
N ILE A 49 -11.09 -34.32 18.82
CA ILE A 49 -10.14 -33.34 19.39
C ILE A 49 -9.30 -32.69 18.28
N GLN A 50 -8.93 -33.45 17.26
CA GLN A 50 -8.16 -32.99 16.13
C GLN A 50 -8.98 -32.04 15.24
N VAL A 51 -10.27 -32.34 15.00
CA VAL A 51 -11.18 -31.45 14.27
C VAL A 51 -11.43 -30.17 15.08
N ALA A 52 -11.66 -30.25 16.38
CA ALA A 52 -11.84 -29.05 17.22
C ALA A 52 -10.59 -28.16 17.31
N SER A 53 -9.38 -28.73 17.24
CA SER A 53 -8.14 -27.94 17.20
C SER A 53 -7.94 -27.26 15.83
N GLN A 54 -8.29 -27.90 14.72
CA GLN A 54 -8.22 -27.32 13.39
C GLN A 54 -9.23 -26.18 13.21
N ASP A 55 -10.48 -26.36 13.70
CA ASP A 55 -11.48 -25.29 13.69
C ASP A 55 -11.05 -24.09 14.55
N PHE A 56 -10.37 -24.33 15.67
CA PHE A 56 -9.85 -23.28 16.54
C PHE A 56 -8.71 -22.51 15.86
N ASP A 57 -7.77 -23.19 15.21
CA ASP A 57 -6.67 -22.54 14.48
C ASP A 57 -7.20 -21.71 13.31
N VAL A 58 -8.22 -22.18 12.60
CA VAL A 58 -8.90 -21.42 11.52
C VAL A 58 -9.59 -20.18 12.09
N GLN A 59 -10.26 -20.27 13.24
CA GLN A 59 -10.89 -19.11 13.87
C GLN A 59 -9.86 -18.09 14.39
N ILE A 60 -8.75 -18.52 14.96
CA ILE A 60 -7.66 -17.63 15.38
C ILE A 60 -7.03 -16.93 14.17
N GLN A 61 -6.80 -17.63 13.06
CA GLN A 61 -6.32 -17.02 11.83
C GLN A 61 -7.31 -15.99 11.26
N ALA A 62 -8.60 -16.30 11.30
CA ALA A 62 -9.65 -15.38 10.85
C ALA A 62 -9.73 -14.12 11.74
N ILE A 63 -9.58 -14.25 13.06
CA ILE A 63 -9.54 -13.13 14.01
C ILE A 63 -8.28 -12.28 13.77
N ASN A 64 -7.11 -12.89 13.62
CA ASN A 64 -5.86 -12.19 13.38
C ASN A 64 -5.87 -11.45 12.02
N ASN A 65 -6.47 -12.06 10.99
CA ASN A 65 -6.65 -11.43 9.70
C ASN A 65 -7.62 -10.24 9.78
N LYS A 66 -8.72 -10.38 10.51
CA LYS A 66 -9.69 -9.31 10.73
C LYS A 66 -9.13 -8.16 11.55
N GLU A 67 -8.33 -8.43 12.61
CA GLU A 67 -7.63 -7.40 13.37
C GLU A 67 -6.56 -6.69 12.51
N LYS A 68 -5.88 -7.43 11.64
CA LYS A 68 -4.92 -6.87 10.68
C LYS A 68 -5.62 -5.99 9.65
N GLU A 69 -6.80 -6.41 9.15
CA GLU A 69 -7.64 -5.62 8.24
C GLU A 69 -8.21 -4.37 8.92
N GLU A 70 -8.67 -4.45 10.17
CA GLU A 70 -9.13 -3.29 10.95
C GLU A 70 -7.99 -2.32 11.28
N THR A 71 -6.80 -2.84 11.58
CA THR A 71 -5.60 -2.02 11.81
C THR A 71 -5.19 -1.31 10.52
N ILE A 72 -5.21 -2.00 9.39
CA ILE A 72 -4.97 -1.41 8.06
C ILE A 72 -6.04 -0.37 7.70
N LYS A 73 -7.32 -0.62 7.99
CA LYS A 73 -8.42 0.33 7.77
C LYS A 73 -8.30 1.60 8.61
N ASN A 74 -7.87 1.47 9.87
CA ASN A 74 -7.71 2.61 10.79
C ASN A 74 -6.43 3.43 10.55
N THR A 75 -5.45 2.90 9.80
CA THR A 75 -4.19 3.60 9.47
C THR A 75 -4.27 4.39 8.16
N ARG A 76 -5.40 4.43 7.48
CA ARG A 76 -5.55 5.05 6.14
C ARG A 76 -5.86 6.53 6.16
N ILE A 77 -6.11 7.12 7.33
CA ILE A 77 -6.30 8.57 7.44
C ILE A 77 -4.95 9.18 7.75
N THR A 78 -4.46 10.02 6.83
CA THR A 78 -3.18 10.70 7.01
C THR A 78 -3.32 11.79 8.05
N THR A 79 -2.60 11.65 9.16
CA THR A 79 -2.43 12.72 10.14
C THR A 79 -1.30 13.66 9.70
N SER A 80 -1.17 14.83 10.34
CA SER A 80 -0.03 15.73 10.07
C SER A 80 1.32 15.01 10.25
N GLN A 81 1.43 14.08 11.22
CA GLN A 81 2.64 13.30 11.43
C GLN A 81 2.90 12.32 10.26
N GLN A 82 1.87 11.71 9.71
CA GLN A 82 1.99 10.82 8.55
C GLN A 82 2.40 11.60 7.31
N VAL A 83 1.84 12.79 7.08
CA VAL A 83 2.29 13.70 6.01
C VAL A 83 3.77 14.01 6.16
N ASP A 84 4.21 14.38 7.36
CA ASP A 84 5.62 14.68 7.63
C ASP A 84 6.52 13.45 7.43
N ASN A 85 6.07 12.24 7.78
CA ASN A 85 6.81 10.99 7.51
C ASN A 85 7.01 10.77 6.01
N ILE A 86 5.96 10.97 5.20
CA ILE A 86 6.06 10.84 3.74
C ILE A 86 7.02 11.90 3.16
N LEU A 87 6.90 13.17 3.56
CA LEU A 87 7.79 14.24 3.11
C LEU A 87 9.25 14.01 3.50
N ASN A 88 9.49 13.23 4.54
CA ASN A 88 10.81 12.86 5.02
C ASN A 88 11.29 11.47 4.55
N ILE A 89 10.60 10.83 3.60
CA ILE A 89 10.87 9.46 3.11
C ILE A 89 12.33 9.26 2.65
N TYR A 90 12.98 10.31 2.15
CA TYR A 90 14.35 10.24 1.65
C TYR A 90 15.42 10.29 2.75
N LYS A 91 15.04 10.55 4.01
CA LYS A 91 16.00 10.58 5.10
C LYS A 91 16.64 9.20 5.32
N ASN A 92 17.92 9.22 5.59
CA ASN A 92 18.65 8.02 5.94
C ASN A 92 18.19 7.52 7.32
N THR A 93 17.72 6.28 7.38
CA THR A 93 17.27 5.60 8.61
C THR A 93 18.29 4.58 9.12
N GLY A 94 19.44 4.46 8.45
CA GLY A 94 20.44 3.42 8.73
C GLY A 94 20.24 2.12 7.97
N GLU A 95 19.04 1.90 7.43
CA GLU A 95 18.68 0.72 6.60
C GLU A 95 18.50 1.12 5.14
N LYS A 96 18.82 0.20 4.22
CA LYS A 96 18.51 0.38 2.80
C LYS A 96 17.06 -0.01 2.54
N ARG A 97 16.25 0.95 2.12
CA ARG A 97 14.83 0.73 1.78
C ARG A 97 14.49 1.27 0.39
N VAL A 98 13.59 0.61 -0.28
CA VAL A 98 13.13 0.98 -1.61
C VAL A 98 11.61 0.92 -1.72
N PHE A 99 11.05 1.96 -2.34
CA PHE A 99 9.64 2.11 -2.66
C PHE A 99 9.49 2.05 -4.18
N LEU A 100 8.90 0.96 -4.68
CA LEU A 100 8.53 0.87 -6.11
C LEU A 100 7.27 1.69 -6.33
N THR A 101 7.28 2.60 -7.30
CA THR A 101 6.12 3.43 -7.63
C THR A 101 5.84 3.41 -9.12
N PHE A 102 4.54 3.35 -9.46
CA PHE A 102 4.04 3.30 -10.83
C PHE A 102 3.04 4.42 -11.04
N ASP A 103 3.24 5.22 -12.11
CA ASP A 103 2.40 6.35 -12.48
C ASP A 103 1.56 6.03 -13.73
N ASP A 104 0.52 6.83 -13.98
CA ASP A 104 -0.33 6.83 -15.17
C ASP A 104 -1.29 5.64 -15.36
N GLY A 105 -1.31 4.69 -14.42
CA GLY A 105 -2.26 3.59 -14.43
C GLY A 105 -3.68 3.98 -13.95
N PRO A 106 -4.59 2.98 -13.85
CA PRO A 106 -4.38 1.60 -14.29
C PRO A 106 -4.57 1.42 -15.81
N SER A 107 -3.83 0.49 -16.40
CA SER A 107 -4.03 0.06 -17.78
C SER A 107 -4.42 -1.42 -17.88
N LYS A 108 -5.25 -1.77 -18.86
CA LYS A 108 -5.66 -3.18 -19.08
C LYS A 108 -4.52 -4.09 -19.55
N THR A 109 -3.47 -3.51 -20.09
CA THR A 109 -2.36 -4.26 -20.72
C THR A 109 -1.18 -4.48 -19.81
N VAL A 110 -0.80 -3.49 -18.99
CA VAL A 110 0.46 -3.52 -18.22
C VAL A 110 0.19 -3.70 -16.74
N THR A 111 -0.77 -2.97 -16.16
CA THR A 111 -1.06 -3.05 -14.73
C THR A 111 -1.30 -4.49 -14.23
N PRO A 112 -2.12 -5.35 -14.91
CA PRO A 112 -2.33 -6.73 -14.45
C PRO A 112 -1.04 -7.56 -14.40
N LEU A 113 -0.15 -7.37 -15.38
CA LEU A 113 1.12 -8.10 -15.46
C LEU A 113 2.06 -7.69 -14.32
N ILE A 114 2.11 -6.39 -14.01
CA ILE A 114 2.88 -5.87 -12.87
C ILE A 114 2.32 -6.42 -11.55
N LEU A 115 1.00 -6.42 -11.36
CA LEU A 115 0.37 -6.98 -10.16
C LEU A 115 0.68 -8.46 -9.98
N ASP A 116 0.59 -9.26 -11.07
CA ASP A 116 0.92 -10.69 -11.04
C ASP A 116 2.38 -10.93 -10.63
N LEU A 117 3.31 -10.14 -11.17
CA LEU A 117 4.71 -10.23 -10.84
C LEU A 117 4.97 -9.82 -9.39
N LEU A 118 4.45 -8.69 -8.94
CA LEU A 118 4.61 -8.22 -7.56
C LEU A 118 4.04 -9.22 -6.54
N LYS A 119 2.90 -9.85 -6.87
CA LYS A 119 2.31 -10.93 -6.07
C LYS A 119 3.24 -12.14 -5.98
N LYS A 120 3.77 -12.60 -7.13
CA LYS A 120 4.74 -13.70 -7.20
C LYS A 120 5.98 -13.42 -6.37
N GLU A 121 6.49 -12.19 -6.42
CA GLU A 121 7.70 -11.76 -5.72
C GLU A 121 7.43 -11.39 -4.24
N ASN A 122 6.16 -11.42 -3.80
CA ASN A 122 5.71 -10.98 -2.47
C ASN A 122 6.16 -9.54 -2.15
N ILE A 123 6.07 -8.65 -3.14
CA ILE A 123 6.41 -7.23 -3.02
C ILE A 123 5.14 -6.40 -3.13
N LYS A 124 5.06 -5.34 -2.32
CA LYS A 124 4.03 -4.33 -2.43
C LYS A 124 4.62 -3.04 -3.00
N ALA A 125 3.80 -2.28 -3.72
CA ALA A 125 4.19 -1.05 -4.39
C ALA A 125 3.16 0.06 -4.16
N THR A 126 3.45 1.26 -4.63
CA THR A 126 2.52 2.39 -4.64
C THR A 126 2.15 2.71 -6.09
N PHE A 127 0.85 2.81 -6.37
CA PHE A 127 0.32 3.17 -7.68
C PHE A 127 -0.27 4.57 -7.61
N PHE A 128 0.30 5.51 -8.38
CA PHE A 128 -0.21 6.87 -8.55
C PHE A 128 -1.13 6.91 -9.77
N LEU A 129 -2.43 6.85 -9.50
CA LEU A 129 -3.43 6.60 -10.52
C LEU A 129 -4.02 7.89 -11.09
N LEU A 130 -4.28 7.90 -12.39
CA LEU A 130 -5.06 8.92 -13.07
C LEU A 130 -6.56 8.64 -12.90
N GLY A 131 -7.33 9.60 -12.40
CA GLY A 131 -8.77 9.45 -12.18
C GLY A 131 -9.52 9.01 -13.44
N SER A 132 -9.16 9.55 -14.60
CA SER A 132 -9.71 9.14 -15.90
C SER A 132 -9.43 7.67 -16.23
N ARG A 133 -8.33 7.09 -15.78
CA ARG A 133 -8.00 5.68 -15.99
C ARG A 133 -8.71 4.78 -14.97
N VAL A 134 -8.89 5.27 -13.75
CA VAL A 134 -9.65 4.60 -12.68
C VAL A 134 -11.09 4.36 -13.13
N GLU A 135 -11.75 5.36 -13.75
CA GLU A 135 -13.12 5.22 -14.26
C GLU A 135 -13.26 4.09 -15.29
N TYR A 136 -12.26 3.86 -16.12
CA TYR A 136 -12.28 2.82 -17.15
C TYR A 136 -11.86 1.43 -16.65
N ASN A 137 -11.16 1.36 -15.51
CA ASN A 137 -10.58 0.12 -15.01
C ASN A 137 -10.73 -0.01 -13.48
N PRO A 138 -11.94 0.15 -12.92
CA PRO A 138 -12.14 0.15 -11.47
C PRO A 138 -11.75 -1.18 -10.83
N ASP A 139 -11.94 -2.31 -11.52
CA ASP A 139 -11.59 -3.64 -11.01
C ASP A 139 -10.10 -3.81 -10.78
N LEU A 140 -9.25 -3.16 -11.59
CA LEU A 140 -7.80 -3.18 -11.41
C LEU A 140 -7.35 -2.37 -10.20
N VAL A 141 -8.04 -1.26 -9.92
CA VAL A 141 -7.81 -0.47 -8.70
C VAL A 141 -8.18 -1.28 -7.47
N LYS A 142 -9.37 -1.90 -7.49
CA LYS A 142 -9.84 -2.78 -6.42
C LYS A 142 -8.86 -3.93 -6.19
N ARG A 143 -8.41 -4.59 -7.27
CA ARG A 143 -7.42 -5.66 -7.21
C ARG A 143 -6.10 -5.20 -6.58
N ALA A 144 -5.53 -4.10 -7.05
CA ALA A 144 -4.28 -3.55 -6.52
C ALA A 144 -4.40 -3.26 -5.01
N TYR A 145 -5.52 -2.68 -4.61
CA TYR A 145 -5.83 -2.39 -3.22
C TYR A 145 -5.97 -3.66 -2.37
N ASP A 146 -6.75 -4.65 -2.82
CA ASP A 146 -6.99 -5.91 -2.12
C ASP A 146 -5.70 -6.75 -2.00
N GLU A 147 -4.80 -6.63 -2.96
CA GLU A 147 -3.47 -7.24 -2.92
C GLU A 147 -2.48 -6.48 -2.00
N GLY A 148 -2.90 -5.36 -1.37
CA GLY A 148 -2.14 -4.63 -0.36
C GLY A 148 -1.18 -3.58 -0.91
N HIS A 149 -1.36 -3.16 -2.16
CA HIS A 149 -0.64 -2.03 -2.73
C HIS A 149 -1.23 -0.70 -2.24
N TYR A 150 -0.40 0.33 -2.13
CA TYR A 150 -0.88 1.67 -1.79
C TYR A 150 -1.46 2.34 -3.04
N ILE A 151 -2.69 2.82 -2.95
CA ILE A 151 -3.35 3.55 -4.03
C ILE A 151 -3.20 5.04 -3.77
N ALA A 152 -2.54 5.74 -4.67
CA ALA A 152 -2.24 7.16 -4.57
C ALA A 152 -2.80 7.93 -5.79
N ASN A 153 -2.75 9.23 -5.71
CA ASN A 153 -3.41 10.15 -6.63
C ASN A 153 -2.40 10.83 -7.58
N HIS A 154 -2.66 10.80 -8.90
CA HIS A 154 -1.84 11.44 -9.93
C HIS A 154 -2.59 12.54 -10.72
N GLY A 155 -3.68 13.04 -10.15
CA GLY A 155 -4.62 13.90 -10.86
C GLY A 155 -5.57 13.12 -11.74
N TYR A 156 -6.48 13.83 -12.40
CA TYR A 156 -7.53 13.19 -13.20
C TYR A 156 -7.15 13.08 -14.68
N SER A 157 -6.74 14.20 -15.29
CA SER A 157 -6.61 14.33 -16.74
C SER A 157 -5.20 14.12 -17.27
N HIS A 158 -4.18 14.33 -16.46
CA HIS A 158 -2.76 14.45 -16.83
C HIS A 158 -2.49 15.59 -17.85
N GLN A 159 -3.43 16.52 -18.04
CA GLN A 159 -3.26 17.65 -18.96
C GLN A 159 -2.65 18.85 -18.22
N TYR A 160 -1.38 19.15 -18.46
CA TYR A 160 -0.61 20.19 -17.74
C TYR A 160 -1.25 21.58 -17.81
N SER A 161 -1.84 21.96 -18.96
CA SER A 161 -2.52 23.23 -19.11
C SER A 161 -3.82 23.34 -18.31
N SER A 162 -4.45 22.22 -18.01
CA SER A 162 -5.65 22.13 -17.18
C SER A 162 -5.28 22.08 -15.70
N ILE A 163 -4.53 21.07 -15.27
CA ILE A 163 -4.19 20.84 -13.87
C ILE A 163 -3.39 22.01 -13.26
N TYR A 164 -2.53 22.67 -14.05
CA TYR A 164 -1.68 23.78 -13.60
C TYR A 164 -2.21 25.16 -14.03
N SER A 165 -3.52 25.30 -14.26
CA SER A 165 -4.12 26.61 -14.53
C SER A 165 -4.26 27.46 -13.26
N SER A 166 -4.49 26.84 -12.11
CA SER A 166 -4.57 27.46 -10.78
C SER A 166 -4.31 26.43 -9.67
N ILE A 167 -4.20 26.89 -8.41
CA ILE A 167 -4.16 25.98 -7.24
C ILE A 167 -5.47 25.23 -7.10
N ASP A 168 -6.61 25.91 -7.30
CA ASP A 168 -7.92 25.27 -7.25
C ASP A 168 -8.05 24.15 -8.28
N SER A 169 -7.50 24.35 -9.49
CA SER A 169 -7.49 23.29 -10.52
C SER A 169 -6.70 22.06 -10.09
N ILE A 170 -5.61 22.22 -9.34
CA ILE A 170 -4.85 21.09 -8.78
C ILE A 170 -5.72 20.34 -7.76
N LEU A 171 -6.41 21.07 -6.88
CA LEU A 171 -7.32 20.48 -5.88
C LEU A 171 -8.52 19.80 -6.54
N ASP A 172 -9.09 20.40 -7.59
CA ASP A 172 -10.22 19.82 -8.32
C ASP A 172 -9.82 18.49 -9.01
N GLU A 173 -8.67 18.47 -9.68
CA GLU A 173 -8.10 17.26 -10.28
C GLU A 173 -7.83 16.18 -9.22
N TYR A 174 -7.28 16.56 -8.05
CA TYR A 174 -7.08 15.67 -6.92
C TYR A 174 -8.41 15.12 -6.41
N ASN A 175 -9.37 15.99 -6.08
CA ASN A 175 -10.66 15.61 -5.49
C ASN A 175 -11.46 14.71 -6.45
N LYS A 176 -11.44 15.02 -7.75
CA LYS A 176 -12.12 14.20 -8.75
C LYS A 176 -11.52 12.79 -8.82
N THR A 177 -10.22 12.67 -8.71
CA THR A 177 -9.52 11.39 -8.69
C THR A 177 -9.84 10.60 -7.43
N GLU A 178 -9.86 11.25 -6.24
CA GLU A 178 -10.30 10.62 -4.99
C GLU A 178 -11.70 10.01 -5.11
N GLN A 179 -12.66 10.76 -5.70
CA GLN A 179 -14.02 10.25 -5.94
C GLN A 179 -14.02 9.02 -6.85
N CYS A 180 -13.20 9.01 -7.91
CA CYS A 180 -13.06 7.84 -8.79
C CYS A 180 -12.49 6.63 -8.03
N ILE A 181 -11.45 6.84 -7.20
CA ILE A 181 -10.84 5.79 -6.38
C ILE A 181 -11.86 5.26 -5.36
N GLN A 182 -12.53 6.13 -4.61
CA GLN A 182 -13.58 5.74 -3.66
C GLN A 182 -14.66 4.89 -4.30
N LYS A 183 -15.13 5.28 -5.48
CA LYS A 183 -16.13 4.53 -6.25
C LYS A 183 -15.58 3.15 -6.68
N ALA A 184 -14.36 3.09 -7.16
CA ALA A 184 -13.72 1.85 -7.59
C ALA A 184 -13.52 0.87 -6.41
N LEU A 185 -13.18 1.38 -5.23
CA LEU A 185 -13.00 0.59 -4.02
C LEU A 185 -14.33 0.21 -3.34
N GLY A 186 -15.43 0.93 -3.63
CA GLY A 186 -16.68 0.82 -2.90
C GLY A 186 -16.55 1.32 -1.45
N ASP A 187 -15.61 2.21 -1.16
CA ASP A 187 -15.32 2.76 0.17
C ASP A 187 -15.24 4.29 0.10
N SER A 188 -16.33 4.96 0.51
CA SER A 188 -16.41 6.42 0.54
C SER A 188 -15.52 7.08 1.61
N ASN A 189 -14.96 6.30 2.54
CA ASN A 189 -14.06 6.79 3.58
C ASN A 189 -12.58 6.62 3.19
N TYR A 190 -12.31 6.03 2.03
CA TYR A 190 -10.95 5.95 1.53
C TYR A 190 -10.45 7.33 1.13
N HIS A 191 -9.25 7.67 1.59
CA HIS A 191 -8.50 8.86 1.17
C HIS A 191 -7.05 8.46 0.96
N SER A 192 -6.55 8.71 -0.25
CA SER A 192 -5.13 8.43 -0.54
C SER A 192 -4.20 9.32 0.28
N ASN A 193 -4.61 10.58 0.50
CA ASN A 193 -3.82 11.62 1.16
C ASN A 193 -2.39 11.76 0.63
N LEU A 194 -2.15 11.26 -0.57
CA LEU A 194 -0.86 11.26 -1.24
C LEU A 194 -1.04 11.61 -2.71
N PHE A 195 -0.36 12.65 -3.13
CA PHE A 195 -0.39 13.18 -4.48
C PHE A 195 0.99 13.15 -5.13
N ARG A 196 1.07 12.77 -6.40
CA ARG A 196 2.24 13.02 -7.23
C ARG A 196 1.86 13.98 -8.34
N TYR A 197 2.60 15.08 -8.45
CA TYR A 197 2.39 16.05 -9.50
C TYR A 197 2.74 15.44 -10.87
N PRO A 198 1.87 15.48 -11.88
CA PRO A 198 2.26 15.19 -13.27
C PRO A 198 3.51 15.95 -13.69
N GLY A 199 4.57 15.21 -14.04
CA GLY A 199 5.89 15.78 -14.35
C GLY A 199 6.69 16.28 -13.13
N GLY A 200 6.34 15.83 -11.91
CA GLY A 200 7.03 16.14 -10.66
C GLY A 200 6.67 17.51 -10.06
N SER A 201 6.99 17.68 -8.79
CA SER A 201 6.63 18.87 -7.99
C SER A 201 7.57 20.06 -8.20
N ASN A 202 8.64 19.87 -8.94
CA ASN A 202 9.68 20.90 -9.14
C ASN A 202 9.94 21.15 -10.63
N GLY A 203 10.40 22.37 -10.94
CA GLY A 203 10.85 22.74 -12.27
C GLY A 203 9.73 22.96 -13.31
N GLY A 204 10.14 23.29 -14.53
CA GLY A 204 9.27 23.56 -15.67
C GLY A 204 8.47 24.87 -15.60
N LYS A 205 7.61 25.06 -16.60
CA LYS A 205 6.79 26.26 -16.78
C LYS A 205 5.93 26.61 -15.57
N TYR A 206 5.44 25.61 -14.85
CA TYR A 206 4.47 25.74 -13.75
C TYR A 206 5.11 25.69 -12.37
N ASN A 207 6.45 25.81 -12.27
CA ASN A 207 7.16 25.63 -11.00
C ASN A 207 6.63 26.55 -9.88
N LYS A 208 6.41 27.84 -10.15
CA LYS A 208 5.90 28.76 -9.13
C LYS A 208 4.58 28.29 -8.54
N LEU A 209 3.61 27.97 -9.39
CA LEU A 209 2.30 27.46 -8.97
C LEU A 209 2.41 26.17 -8.16
N LYS A 210 3.26 25.23 -8.60
CA LYS A 210 3.49 23.97 -7.88
C LYS A 210 4.06 24.20 -6.48
N GLN A 211 4.99 25.15 -6.30
CA GLN A 211 5.54 25.48 -4.97
C GLN A 211 4.45 26.07 -4.05
N GLU A 212 3.62 26.99 -4.57
CA GLU A 212 2.50 27.57 -3.81
C GLU A 212 1.47 26.48 -3.45
N ALA A 213 1.16 25.57 -4.36
CA ALA A 213 0.22 24.47 -4.13
C ALA A 213 0.70 23.46 -3.06
N LYS A 214 2.01 23.30 -2.85
CA LYS A 214 2.54 22.40 -1.80
C LYS A 214 2.05 22.76 -0.40
N GLU A 215 2.01 24.05 -0.09
CA GLU A 215 1.52 24.56 1.20
C GLU A 215 0.01 24.29 1.36
N VAL A 216 -0.75 24.49 0.29
CA VAL A 216 -2.20 24.24 0.29
C VAL A 216 -2.50 22.74 0.44
N LEU A 217 -1.78 21.88 -0.26
CA LEU A 217 -1.90 20.41 -0.08
C LEU A 217 -1.60 19.99 1.36
N LYS A 218 -0.51 20.51 1.94
CA LYS A 218 -0.13 20.23 3.33
C LYS A 218 -1.22 20.66 4.33
N GLN A 219 -1.80 21.86 4.13
CA GLN A 219 -2.92 22.35 4.97
C GLN A 219 -4.15 21.45 4.86
N ASN A 220 -4.37 20.81 3.72
CA ASN A 220 -5.42 19.81 3.50
C ASN A 220 -5.00 18.38 3.90
N GLN A 221 -3.88 18.21 4.60
CA GLN A 221 -3.34 16.92 5.04
C GLN A 221 -3.04 15.97 3.86
N ILE A 222 -2.67 16.52 2.70
CA ILE A 222 -2.25 15.81 1.51
C ILE A 222 -0.73 15.90 1.41
N ALA A 223 -0.03 14.78 1.51
CA ALA A 223 1.38 14.69 1.20
C ALA A 223 1.60 14.74 -0.32
N TYR A 224 2.78 15.20 -0.74
CA TYR A 224 3.22 14.98 -2.12
C TYR A 224 4.52 14.19 -2.14
N LEU A 225 4.72 13.39 -3.18
CA LEU A 225 5.89 12.55 -3.30
C LEU A 225 6.41 12.51 -4.74
N ASP A 226 7.64 13.00 -4.91
CA ASP A 226 8.40 12.83 -6.15
C ASP A 226 9.18 11.49 -6.12
N TRP A 227 10.33 11.45 -6.77
CA TRP A 227 11.23 10.29 -6.84
C TRP A 227 12.69 10.75 -6.74
N ASN A 228 13.57 9.85 -6.36
CA ASN A 228 15.01 10.08 -6.37
C ASN A 228 15.78 9.02 -7.17
N ALA A 229 15.06 8.10 -7.82
CA ALA A 229 15.55 7.18 -8.83
C ALA A 229 14.48 6.95 -9.89
N LEU A 230 14.86 6.59 -11.12
CA LEU A 230 13.91 6.40 -12.22
C LEU A 230 14.46 5.43 -13.28
N SER A 231 13.53 4.74 -13.95
CA SER A 231 13.83 3.88 -15.10
C SER A 231 14.04 4.66 -16.41
N ASN A 232 13.51 5.89 -16.51
CA ASN A 232 13.43 6.70 -17.71
C ASN A 232 12.53 6.11 -18.82
N ASP A 233 11.59 5.26 -18.44
CA ASP A 233 10.64 4.57 -19.33
C ASP A 233 9.66 5.53 -20.04
N ALA A 234 9.44 6.74 -19.48
CA ALA A 234 8.62 7.79 -20.09
C ALA A 234 9.44 8.81 -20.88
N ALA A 235 10.77 8.82 -20.79
CA ALA A 235 11.60 9.92 -21.32
C ALA A 235 12.77 9.46 -22.21
N GLY A 236 12.65 8.32 -22.87
CA GLY A 236 13.55 7.96 -23.96
C GLY A 236 14.25 6.62 -23.90
N ALA A 237 14.22 5.89 -22.77
CA ALA A 237 14.76 4.54 -22.72
C ALA A 237 13.90 3.60 -23.58
N LYS A 238 14.55 2.85 -24.48
CA LYS A 238 13.89 2.00 -25.49
C LYS A 238 14.22 0.51 -25.33
N THR A 239 15.14 0.17 -24.43
CA THR A 239 15.57 -1.20 -24.20
C THR A 239 15.55 -1.52 -22.69
N LYS A 240 15.44 -2.81 -22.36
CA LYS A 240 15.54 -3.27 -20.96
C LYS A 240 16.86 -2.86 -20.32
N GLU A 241 17.94 -2.95 -21.10
CA GLU A 241 19.28 -2.59 -20.63
C GLU A 241 19.36 -1.10 -20.28
N GLU A 242 18.79 -0.22 -21.10
CA GLU A 242 18.73 1.20 -20.79
C GLU A 242 17.92 1.47 -19.51
N LEU A 243 16.74 0.83 -19.35
CA LEU A 243 15.91 0.98 -18.17
C LEU A 243 16.65 0.56 -16.89
N ILE A 244 17.23 -0.64 -16.88
CA ILE A 244 17.95 -1.14 -15.71
C ILE A 244 19.20 -0.32 -15.40
N ASN A 245 19.93 0.16 -16.40
CA ASN A 245 21.11 0.99 -16.23
C ASN A 245 20.73 2.36 -15.64
N ASN A 246 19.63 2.96 -16.07
CA ASN A 246 19.10 4.19 -15.47
C ASN A 246 18.76 3.98 -13.99
N ILE A 247 18.09 2.89 -13.64
CA ILE A 247 17.80 2.57 -12.25
C ILE A 247 19.09 2.38 -11.45
N LYS A 248 20.04 1.57 -11.92
CA LYS A 248 21.33 1.34 -11.25
C LYS A 248 22.07 2.65 -10.99
N THR A 249 22.13 3.51 -12.01
CA THR A 249 22.79 4.82 -11.94
C THR A 249 22.09 5.75 -10.96
N THR A 250 20.76 5.84 -11.03
CA THR A 250 19.99 6.80 -10.22
C THR A 250 19.78 6.31 -8.78
N VAL A 251 19.76 5.02 -8.51
CA VAL A 251 19.82 4.45 -7.16
C VAL A 251 21.13 4.84 -6.47
N GLY A 252 22.27 4.64 -7.13
CA GLY A 252 23.55 5.24 -6.76
C GLY A 252 23.98 5.10 -5.30
N GLY A 253 23.63 4.00 -4.62
CA GLY A 253 24.01 3.77 -3.21
C GLY A 253 23.20 4.56 -2.17
N LYS A 254 22.10 5.23 -2.56
CA LYS A 254 21.18 5.90 -1.62
C LYS A 254 20.58 4.90 -0.61
N SER A 255 20.38 5.31 0.64
CA SER A 255 19.77 4.45 1.67
C SER A 255 18.26 4.37 1.57
N SER A 256 17.58 5.42 1.11
CA SER A 256 16.14 5.44 0.91
C SER A 256 15.80 5.87 -0.52
N VAL A 257 15.15 5.00 -1.26
CA VAL A 257 14.93 5.14 -2.70
C VAL A 257 13.45 5.05 -3.05
N VAL A 258 12.95 6.06 -3.75
CA VAL A 258 11.63 6.06 -4.39
C VAL A 258 11.87 5.98 -5.90
N ILE A 259 11.46 4.88 -6.54
CA ILE A 259 11.71 4.64 -7.97
C ILE A 259 10.48 5.01 -8.77
N LEU A 260 10.63 5.95 -9.72
CA LEU A 260 9.62 6.24 -10.73
C LEU A 260 9.68 5.23 -11.87
N MET A 261 8.54 4.62 -12.12
CA MET A 261 8.21 3.80 -13.29
C MET A 261 6.77 4.11 -13.69
N HIS A 262 6.32 3.57 -14.83
CA HIS A 262 4.96 3.77 -15.29
C HIS A 262 4.28 2.43 -15.64
N ASP A 263 2.94 2.36 -15.44
CA ASP A 263 2.11 1.19 -15.80
C ASP A 263 1.02 1.55 -16.85
N ALA A 264 1.22 2.66 -17.57
CA ALA A 264 0.39 3.00 -18.72
C ALA A 264 0.44 1.92 -19.82
N SER A 265 -0.52 1.94 -20.74
CA SER A 265 -0.74 0.86 -21.72
C SER A 265 0.42 0.60 -22.69
N ASP A 266 1.30 1.56 -22.88
CA ASP A 266 2.49 1.50 -23.73
C ASP A 266 3.78 1.10 -22.99
N LYS A 267 3.70 0.83 -21.67
CA LYS A 267 4.85 0.58 -20.79
C LYS A 267 5.15 -0.91 -20.56
N ILE A 268 4.94 -1.74 -21.59
CA ILE A 268 5.23 -3.18 -21.49
C ILE A 268 6.71 -3.45 -21.14
N LEU A 269 7.61 -2.61 -21.62
CA LEU A 269 9.04 -2.72 -21.35
C LEU A 269 9.37 -2.54 -19.87
N THR A 270 8.62 -1.71 -19.15
CA THR A 270 8.72 -1.56 -17.69
C THR A 270 8.43 -2.88 -16.98
N TYR A 271 7.30 -3.53 -17.33
CA TYR A 271 6.97 -4.86 -16.81
C TYR A 271 8.08 -5.89 -17.11
N GLU A 272 8.54 -5.93 -18.35
CA GLU A 272 9.57 -6.89 -18.78
C GLU A 272 10.93 -6.68 -18.11
N THR A 273 11.23 -5.45 -17.65
CA THR A 273 12.48 -5.12 -16.94
C THR A 273 12.35 -5.31 -15.42
N LEU A 274 11.14 -5.31 -14.89
CA LEU A 274 10.88 -5.31 -13.44
C LEU A 274 11.53 -6.49 -12.69
N PRO A 275 11.61 -7.74 -13.24
CA PRO A 275 12.34 -8.82 -12.58
C PRO A 275 13.81 -8.49 -12.35
N ASP A 276 14.48 -7.88 -13.32
CA ASP A 276 15.91 -7.50 -13.23
C ASP A 276 16.11 -6.37 -12.21
N VAL A 277 15.16 -5.43 -12.16
CA VAL A 277 15.13 -4.36 -11.14
C VAL A 277 15.02 -4.94 -9.74
N ILE A 278 14.09 -5.87 -9.52
CA ILE A 278 13.88 -6.53 -8.23
C ILE A 278 15.15 -7.31 -7.80
N SER A 279 15.73 -8.08 -8.71
CA SER A 279 16.96 -8.84 -8.46
C SER A 279 18.10 -7.92 -8.04
N PHE A 280 18.36 -6.87 -8.82
CA PHE A 280 19.37 -5.86 -8.52
C PHE A 280 19.18 -5.24 -7.13
N LEU A 281 17.96 -4.81 -6.79
CA LEU A 281 17.68 -4.16 -5.51
C LEU A 281 17.87 -5.13 -4.33
N ARG A 282 17.48 -6.40 -4.48
CA ARG A 282 17.73 -7.44 -3.47
C ARG A 282 19.24 -7.70 -3.28
N GLU A 283 20.00 -7.80 -4.37
CA GLU A 283 21.46 -7.97 -4.33
C GLU A 283 22.15 -6.80 -3.66
N GLN A 284 21.61 -5.58 -3.81
CA GLN A 284 22.10 -4.40 -3.12
C GLN A 284 21.66 -4.31 -1.65
N GLY A 285 20.85 -5.26 -1.17
CA GLY A 285 20.38 -5.33 0.22
C GLY A 285 19.24 -4.36 0.55
N TYR A 286 18.44 -3.95 -0.44
CA TYR A 286 17.28 -3.11 -0.19
C TYR A 286 16.09 -3.94 0.33
N LYS A 287 15.42 -3.41 1.36
CA LYS A 287 14.11 -3.86 1.83
C LYS A 287 13.04 -3.15 1.01
N PHE A 288 12.10 -3.90 0.46
CA PHE A 288 10.95 -3.34 -0.26
C PHE A 288 9.90 -2.90 0.74
N GLU A 289 9.49 -1.65 0.64
CA GLU A 289 8.50 -1.01 1.51
C GLU A 289 7.44 -0.27 0.68
N THR A 290 6.30 -0.01 1.28
CA THR A 290 5.23 0.85 0.76
C THR A 290 5.02 2.06 1.65
N ILE A 291 4.15 2.95 1.24
CA ILE A 291 3.74 4.08 2.07
C ILE A 291 3.08 3.61 3.38
N TYR A 292 2.43 2.44 3.41
CA TYR A 292 1.88 1.86 4.65
C TYR A 292 2.94 1.57 5.72
N ASP A 293 4.18 1.33 5.33
CA ASP A 293 5.27 1.01 6.26
C ASP A 293 5.81 2.26 7.00
N ILE A 294 5.44 3.46 6.54
CA ILE A 294 5.94 4.73 7.08
C ILE A 294 4.88 5.67 7.66
N ILE A 295 3.57 5.31 7.55
CA ILE A 295 2.45 6.13 8.06
C ILE A 295 1.78 5.51 9.29
#